data_bca75b7b7452a9c57cae4795074f170e
#
_entry.id   bca75b7b7452a9c57cae4795074f170e
#
_cell.length_a   1.000
_cell.length_b   1.000
_cell.length_c   1.000
_cell.angle_alpha   90.00
_cell.angle_beta   90.00
_cell.angle_gamma   90.00
#
_symmetry.space_group_name_H-M   'P 1'
#
loop_
_entity.id
_entity.type
_entity.pdbx_description
1 polymer ?
#
loop_
_entity_poly.entity_id
_entity_poly.type
_entity_poly.pdbx_seq_one_letter_code
_entity_poly.pdbx_strand_id
1 'polypeptide(L)'
;LLAHDTDPFNRWEAGRTLAKEQLIGLITEDAGPDSAFLDALGRLLRDETLDFAFRAFALGLPSESELAQSLFDAGQSPDPARIHEKRESLLRAIGEAHRDTFEQMVKSLFNPKAYDPNPVDAGRRSLRLKAASYLAAAGEANYAKHIFAEADNMTESIGALGILIKSGDGDREASQFFDRWKSDPNTLDKWFSTLIANASPERAATVAREMTELPEFTWKTPNRFRAVIGSLSGN
;
A
#
# COMPACT_ATOMS: atom_id res chain seq x y z
N LEU A 1 -1.68 -20.04 15.32
CA LEU A 1 -2.52 -18.88 15.73
C LEU A 1 -3.12 -18.18 14.52
N LEU A 2 -2.32 -17.62 13.58
CA LEU A 2 -2.80 -16.85 12.42
C LEU A 2 -3.97 -17.53 11.67
N ALA A 3 -3.90 -18.83 11.40
CA ALA A 3 -4.88 -19.56 10.60
C ALA A 3 -6.07 -20.12 11.38
N HIS A 4 -5.98 -20.24 12.72
CA HIS A 4 -6.91 -21.08 13.49
C HIS A 4 -7.35 -20.51 14.84
N ASP A 5 -6.81 -19.37 15.29
CA ASP A 5 -7.29 -18.74 16.51
C ASP A 5 -8.72 -18.20 16.30
N THR A 6 -9.52 -18.22 17.35
CA THR A 6 -10.90 -17.71 17.31
C THR A 6 -10.95 -16.19 17.56
N ASP A 7 -9.90 -15.62 18.16
CA ASP A 7 -9.80 -14.19 18.42
C ASP A 7 -9.11 -13.47 17.23
N PRO A 8 -9.79 -12.54 16.57
CA PRO A 8 -9.20 -11.78 15.47
C PRO A 8 -7.95 -11.00 15.84
N PHE A 9 -7.85 -10.46 17.07
CA PHE A 9 -6.66 -9.75 17.53
C PHE A 9 -5.44 -10.69 17.60
N ASN A 10 -5.60 -11.87 18.19
CA ASN A 10 -4.54 -12.87 18.26
C ASN A 10 -4.11 -13.31 16.86
N ARG A 11 -5.06 -13.45 15.94
CA ARG A 11 -4.75 -13.78 14.53
C ARG A 11 -3.91 -12.68 13.87
N TRP A 12 -4.30 -11.44 14.04
CA TRP A 12 -3.56 -10.30 13.49
C TRP A 12 -2.16 -10.20 14.09
N GLU A 13 -2.02 -10.28 15.42
CA GLU A 13 -0.73 -10.19 16.10
C GLU A 13 0.21 -11.32 15.68
N ALA A 14 -0.29 -12.56 15.60
CA ALA A 14 0.47 -13.69 15.10
C ALA A 14 0.91 -13.50 13.64
N GLY A 15 0.03 -12.96 12.78
CA GLY A 15 0.36 -12.66 11.40
C GLY A 15 1.43 -11.58 11.27
N ARG A 16 1.32 -10.53 12.08
CA ARG A 16 2.29 -9.43 12.12
C ARG A 16 3.66 -9.90 12.63
N THR A 17 3.68 -10.73 13.68
CA THR A 17 4.91 -11.33 14.22
C THR A 17 5.59 -12.21 13.17
N LEU A 18 4.85 -13.12 12.53
CA LEU A 18 5.38 -13.96 11.47
C LEU A 18 5.90 -13.14 10.27
N ALA A 19 5.17 -12.14 9.84
CA ALA A 19 5.61 -11.25 8.74
C ALA A 19 6.90 -10.50 9.10
N LYS A 20 7.04 -10.08 10.37
CA LYS A 20 8.24 -9.42 10.87
C LYS A 20 9.43 -10.39 10.91
N GLU A 21 9.24 -11.61 11.42
CA GLU A 21 10.27 -12.66 11.44
C GLU A 21 10.72 -13.00 10.02
N GLN A 22 9.79 -13.15 9.08
CA GLN A 22 10.09 -13.37 7.68
C GLN A 22 10.96 -12.23 7.11
N LEU A 23 10.59 -10.98 7.33
CA LEU A 23 11.34 -9.82 6.81
C LEU A 23 12.72 -9.70 7.44
N ILE A 24 12.84 -9.94 8.75
CA ILE A 24 14.15 -9.94 9.41
C ILE A 24 15.04 -11.05 8.83
N GLY A 25 14.53 -12.28 8.66
CA GLY A 25 15.28 -13.39 8.02
C GLY A 25 15.70 -13.05 6.58
N LEU A 26 14.82 -12.44 5.77
CA LEU A 26 15.16 -11.98 4.43
C LEU A 26 16.27 -10.92 4.43
N ILE A 27 16.25 -10.00 5.43
CA ILE A 27 17.23 -8.92 5.54
C ILE A 27 18.59 -9.43 6.02
N THR A 28 18.60 -10.33 6.99
CA THR A 28 19.83 -10.75 7.68
C THR A 28 20.50 -11.97 7.06
N GLU A 29 19.71 -12.92 6.55
CA GLU A 29 20.18 -14.25 6.12
C GLU A 29 20.01 -14.50 4.62
N ASP A 30 19.40 -13.56 3.89
CA ASP A 30 19.04 -13.72 2.47
C ASP A 30 18.12 -14.93 2.21
N ALA A 31 17.39 -15.36 3.25
CA ALA A 31 16.44 -16.47 3.17
C ALA A 31 15.32 -16.14 2.17
N GLY A 32 14.77 -17.13 1.51
CA GLY A 32 13.55 -16.99 0.71
C GLY A 32 12.30 -16.86 1.59
N PRO A 33 11.16 -16.39 1.03
CA PRO A 33 9.89 -16.40 1.75
C PRO A 33 9.50 -17.82 2.17
N ASP A 34 9.10 -17.99 3.44
CA ASP A 34 8.66 -19.29 3.96
C ASP A 34 7.30 -19.68 3.34
N SER A 35 7.23 -20.87 2.76
CA SER A 35 6.00 -21.40 2.16
C SER A 35 4.88 -21.58 3.19
N ALA A 36 5.21 -21.95 4.44
CA ALA A 36 4.20 -22.08 5.51
C ALA A 36 3.59 -20.72 5.89
N PHE A 37 4.38 -19.64 5.86
CA PHE A 37 3.87 -18.27 6.02
C PHE A 37 2.93 -17.90 4.87
N LEU A 38 3.34 -18.14 3.61
CA LEU A 38 2.49 -17.87 2.45
C LEU A 38 1.18 -18.66 2.50
N ASP A 39 1.24 -19.95 2.85
CA ASP A 39 0.05 -20.80 3.00
C ASP A 39 -0.90 -20.29 4.10
N ALA A 40 -0.35 -19.89 5.26
CA ALA A 40 -1.15 -19.34 6.36
C ALA A 40 -1.84 -18.02 5.95
N LEU A 41 -1.15 -17.16 5.21
CA LEU A 41 -1.70 -15.94 4.66
C LEU A 41 -2.83 -16.22 3.64
N GLY A 42 -2.62 -17.25 2.78
CA GLY A 42 -3.62 -17.70 1.82
C GLY A 42 -4.91 -18.21 2.48
N ARG A 43 -4.81 -18.87 3.64
CA ARG A 43 -5.98 -19.27 4.43
C ARG A 43 -6.74 -18.07 4.98
N LEU A 44 -6.03 -17.08 5.55
CA LEU A 44 -6.63 -15.84 6.04
C LEU A 44 -7.33 -15.08 4.91
N LEU A 45 -6.72 -15.02 3.72
CA LEU A 45 -7.31 -14.37 2.53
C LEU A 45 -8.66 -14.98 2.13
N ARG A 46 -8.79 -16.29 2.23
CA ARG A 46 -10.01 -17.03 1.83
C ARG A 46 -11.03 -17.22 2.96
N ASP A 47 -10.72 -16.75 4.16
CA ASP A 47 -11.62 -16.90 5.31
C ASP A 47 -12.75 -15.85 5.25
N GLU A 48 -13.89 -16.25 4.71
CA GLU A 48 -15.07 -15.40 4.57
C GLU A 48 -15.80 -15.12 5.88
N THR A 49 -15.41 -15.76 6.99
CA THR A 49 -15.97 -15.46 8.32
C THR A 49 -15.39 -14.15 8.88
N LEU A 50 -14.27 -13.69 8.34
CA LEU A 50 -13.61 -12.42 8.69
C LEU A 50 -14.17 -11.27 7.86
N ASP A 51 -14.42 -10.14 8.50
CA ASP A 51 -14.83 -8.94 7.79
C ASP A 51 -13.76 -8.40 6.84
N PHE A 52 -14.17 -7.60 5.86
CA PHE A 52 -13.30 -7.07 4.82
C PHE A 52 -12.20 -6.14 5.38
N ALA A 53 -12.54 -5.32 6.37
CA ALA A 53 -11.61 -4.37 6.97
C ALA A 53 -10.50 -5.12 7.73
N PHE A 54 -10.87 -6.15 8.50
CA PHE A 54 -9.91 -7.00 9.19
C PHE A 54 -8.98 -7.72 8.20
N ARG A 55 -9.53 -8.33 7.15
CA ARG A 55 -8.70 -8.99 6.11
C ARG A 55 -7.73 -8.01 5.45
N ALA A 56 -8.18 -6.81 5.10
CA ALA A 56 -7.33 -5.76 4.55
C ALA A 56 -6.21 -5.34 5.52
N PHE A 57 -6.53 -5.21 6.80
CA PHE A 57 -5.60 -4.83 7.85
C PHE A 57 -4.56 -5.93 8.13
N ALA A 58 -5.01 -7.18 8.21
CA ALA A 58 -4.14 -8.33 8.47
C ALA A 58 -3.14 -8.62 7.32
N LEU A 59 -3.41 -8.11 6.11
CA LEU A 59 -2.48 -8.11 4.98
C LEU A 59 -1.40 -7.02 5.07
N GLY A 60 -1.39 -6.19 6.11
CA GLY A 60 -0.38 -5.16 6.30
C GLY A 60 0.96 -5.77 6.71
N LEU A 61 2.02 -5.50 5.94
CA LEU A 61 3.39 -5.83 6.37
C LEU A 61 3.93 -4.76 7.33
N PRO A 62 4.86 -5.12 8.23
CA PRO A 62 5.60 -4.15 9.04
C PRO A 62 6.19 -3.02 8.19
N SER A 63 6.22 -1.82 8.75
CA SER A 63 6.84 -0.67 8.09
C SER A 63 8.37 -0.79 8.10
N GLU A 64 9.02 -0.09 7.18
CA GLU A 64 10.49 -0.04 7.13
C GLU A 64 11.08 0.52 8.43
N SER A 65 10.43 1.52 9.02
CA SER A 65 10.85 2.08 10.31
C SER A 65 10.76 1.07 11.46
N GLU A 66 9.71 0.22 11.48
CA GLU A 66 9.61 -0.86 12.48
C GLU A 66 10.67 -1.93 12.31
N LEU A 67 11.01 -2.26 11.07
CA LEU A 67 12.07 -3.21 10.76
C LEU A 67 13.43 -2.62 11.15
N ALA A 68 13.69 -1.36 10.83
CA ALA A 68 14.90 -0.65 11.21
C ALA A 68 15.07 -0.61 12.74
N GLN A 69 13.99 -0.28 13.47
CA GLN A 69 14.02 -0.28 14.94
C GLN A 69 14.31 -1.68 15.49
N SER A 70 13.69 -2.71 14.92
CA SER A 70 13.90 -4.10 15.38
C SER A 70 15.32 -4.59 15.15
N LEU A 71 15.94 -4.23 14.03
CA LEU A 71 17.34 -4.52 13.73
C LEU A 71 18.26 -3.78 14.71
N PHE A 72 18.00 -2.50 14.95
CA PHE A 72 18.76 -1.69 15.90
C PHE A 72 18.68 -2.26 17.33
N ASP A 73 17.51 -2.64 17.80
CA ASP A 73 17.30 -3.26 19.12
C ASP A 73 18.02 -4.60 19.25
N ALA A 74 18.20 -5.34 18.13
CA ALA A 74 18.99 -6.55 18.06
C ALA A 74 20.51 -6.31 17.92
N GLY A 75 20.96 -5.04 18.01
CA GLY A 75 22.39 -4.68 17.90
C GLY A 75 22.93 -4.70 16.47
N GLN A 76 22.07 -4.69 15.46
CA GLN A 76 22.45 -4.62 14.05
C GLN A 76 22.31 -3.19 13.53
N SER A 77 23.16 -2.82 12.55
CA SER A 77 23.03 -1.53 11.87
C SER A 77 21.98 -1.64 10.76
N PRO A 78 20.85 -0.91 10.84
CA PRO A 78 19.83 -0.95 9.77
C PRO A 78 20.38 -0.36 8.46
N ASP A 79 20.17 -1.06 7.36
CA ASP A 79 20.40 -0.58 6.01
C ASP A 79 19.05 -0.27 5.34
N PRO A 80 18.68 1.00 5.14
CA PRO A 80 17.38 1.36 4.58
C PRO A 80 17.14 0.77 3.17
N ALA A 81 18.18 0.77 2.32
CA ALA A 81 18.04 0.25 0.96
C ALA A 81 17.75 -1.26 0.95
N ARG A 82 18.44 -2.02 1.80
CA ARG A 82 18.23 -3.46 1.96
C ARG A 82 16.87 -3.76 2.59
N ILE A 83 16.43 -2.99 3.58
CA ILE A 83 15.10 -3.12 4.19
C ILE A 83 14.02 -2.92 3.13
N HIS A 84 14.12 -1.85 2.35
CA HIS A 84 13.21 -1.56 1.24
C HIS A 84 13.17 -2.70 0.22
N GLU A 85 14.33 -3.11 -0.31
CA GLU A 85 14.43 -4.19 -1.30
C GLU A 85 13.75 -5.49 -0.81
N LYS A 86 14.05 -5.91 0.41
CA LYS A 86 13.52 -7.17 0.95
C LYS A 86 12.02 -7.09 1.25
N ARG A 87 11.54 -5.93 1.68
CA ARG A 87 10.12 -5.69 1.87
C ARG A 87 9.34 -5.74 0.55
N GLU A 88 9.85 -5.12 -0.51
CA GLU A 88 9.27 -5.18 -1.85
C GLU A 88 9.34 -6.61 -2.44
N SER A 89 10.42 -7.34 -2.16
CA SER A 89 10.54 -8.76 -2.54
C SER A 89 9.46 -9.62 -1.90
N LEU A 90 9.18 -9.44 -0.60
CA LEU A 90 8.12 -10.18 0.09
C LEU A 90 6.73 -9.79 -0.43
N LEU A 91 6.47 -8.50 -0.68
CA LEU A 91 5.22 -8.06 -1.31
C LEU A 91 4.98 -8.76 -2.65
N ARG A 92 6.02 -8.83 -3.48
CA ARG A 92 5.97 -9.52 -4.78
C ARG A 92 5.70 -11.00 -4.61
N ALA A 93 6.42 -11.68 -3.74
CA ALA A 93 6.24 -13.11 -3.49
C ALA A 93 4.82 -13.46 -3.01
N ILE A 94 4.23 -12.63 -2.13
CA ILE A 94 2.84 -12.80 -1.69
C ILE A 94 1.87 -12.58 -2.87
N GLY A 95 2.11 -11.54 -3.68
CA GLY A 95 1.31 -11.24 -4.86
C GLY A 95 1.32 -12.39 -5.88
N GLU A 96 2.49 -12.95 -6.15
CA GLU A 96 2.67 -14.09 -7.07
C GLU A 96 2.03 -15.37 -6.51
N ALA A 97 2.25 -15.70 -5.23
CA ALA A 97 1.72 -16.90 -4.60
C ALA A 97 0.19 -16.94 -4.54
N HIS A 98 -0.45 -15.78 -4.46
CA HIS A 98 -1.91 -15.67 -4.30
C HIS A 98 -2.58 -14.86 -5.42
N ARG A 99 -1.95 -14.81 -6.60
CA ARG A 99 -2.40 -14.04 -7.77
C ARG A 99 -3.89 -14.25 -8.06
N ASP A 100 -4.32 -15.47 -8.29
CA ASP A 100 -5.70 -15.80 -8.64
C ASP A 100 -6.71 -15.35 -7.56
N THR A 101 -6.32 -15.49 -6.29
CA THR A 101 -7.14 -15.05 -5.16
C THR A 101 -7.29 -13.52 -5.15
N PHE A 102 -6.20 -12.79 -5.35
CA PHE A 102 -6.24 -11.33 -5.41
C PHE A 102 -7.01 -10.81 -6.63
N GLU A 103 -6.85 -11.44 -7.79
CA GLU A 103 -7.63 -11.12 -8.99
C GLU A 103 -9.13 -11.30 -8.76
N GLN A 104 -9.51 -12.44 -8.17
CA GLN A 104 -10.91 -12.70 -7.82
C GLN A 104 -11.43 -11.65 -6.83
N MET A 105 -10.63 -11.27 -5.82
CA MET A 105 -11.01 -10.22 -4.86
C MET A 105 -11.23 -8.88 -5.54
N VAL A 106 -10.32 -8.42 -6.40
CA VAL A 106 -10.50 -7.14 -7.10
C VAL A 106 -11.80 -7.12 -7.89
N LYS A 107 -12.14 -8.21 -8.55
CA LYS A 107 -13.35 -8.35 -9.38
C LYS A 107 -14.62 -8.46 -8.51
N SER A 108 -14.64 -9.34 -7.51
CA SER A 108 -15.82 -9.63 -6.69
C SER A 108 -16.14 -8.51 -5.68
N LEU A 109 -15.16 -7.75 -5.26
CA LEU A 109 -15.33 -6.63 -4.32
C LEU A 109 -15.73 -5.31 -5.01
N PHE A 110 -15.83 -5.29 -6.33
CA PHE A 110 -16.42 -4.15 -7.03
C PHE A 110 -17.88 -3.97 -6.62
N ASN A 111 -18.27 -2.74 -6.29
CA ASN A 111 -19.63 -2.40 -5.92
C ASN A 111 -20.17 -1.34 -6.90
N PRO A 112 -21.10 -1.70 -7.81
CA PRO A 112 -21.65 -0.74 -8.79
C PRO A 112 -22.69 0.21 -8.18
N LYS A 113 -23.00 0.08 -6.89
CA LYS A 113 -23.93 0.99 -6.20
C LYS A 113 -23.25 2.32 -5.91
N ALA A 114 -24.05 3.38 -5.75
CA ALA A 114 -23.56 4.69 -5.32
C ALA A 114 -22.74 4.58 -4.02
N TYR A 115 -21.78 5.47 -3.87
CA TYR A 115 -20.91 5.54 -2.69
C TYR A 115 -21.71 5.53 -1.39
N ASP A 116 -21.31 4.65 -0.48
CA ASP A 116 -21.85 4.57 0.87
C ASP A 116 -20.67 4.57 1.88
N PRO A 117 -20.65 5.48 2.88
CA PRO A 117 -19.60 5.54 3.89
C PRO A 117 -19.69 4.46 4.98
N ASN A 118 -20.66 3.54 4.92
CA ASN A 118 -20.84 2.50 5.94
C ASN A 118 -19.56 1.64 6.10
N PRO A 119 -19.35 1.02 7.29
CA PRO A 119 -18.15 0.25 7.59
C PRO A 119 -17.91 -0.95 6.66
N VAL A 120 -18.95 -1.62 6.20
CA VAL A 120 -18.84 -2.79 5.31
C VAL A 120 -18.28 -2.37 3.95
N ASP A 121 -18.85 -1.31 3.35
CA ASP A 121 -18.36 -0.80 2.07
C ASP A 121 -16.98 -0.14 2.19
N ALA A 122 -16.68 0.52 3.31
CA ALA A 122 -15.34 1.02 3.60
C ALA A 122 -14.31 -0.13 3.66
N GLY A 123 -14.61 -1.20 4.38
CA GLY A 123 -13.79 -2.41 4.44
C GLY A 123 -13.61 -3.09 3.07
N ARG A 124 -14.70 -3.15 2.27
CA ARG A 124 -14.66 -3.68 0.90
C ARG A 124 -13.69 -2.91 0.01
N ARG A 125 -13.78 -1.58 0.00
CA ARG A 125 -12.84 -0.72 -0.75
C ARG A 125 -11.39 -0.92 -0.28
N SER A 126 -11.18 -1.00 1.03
CA SER A 126 -9.84 -1.23 1.61
C SER A 126 -9.26 -2.56 1.16
N LEU A 127 -10.04 -3.65 1.19
CA LEU A 127 -9.59 -4.97 0.77
C LEU A 127 -9.35 -5.04 -0.75
N ARG A 128 -10.21 -4.40 -1.55
CA ARG A 128 -10.04 -4.30 -3.01
C ARG A 128 -8.73 -3.61 -3.37
N LEU A 129 -8.45 -2.46 -2.77
CA LEU A 129 -7.18 -1.73 -2.97
C LEU A 129 -5.97 -2.51 -2.46
N LYS A 130 -6.10 -3.20 -1.33
CA LYS A 130 -5.02 -4.05 -0.81
C LYS A 130 -4.71 -5.21 -1.77
N ALA A 131 -5.72 -5.87 -2.32
CA ALA A 131 -5.54 -6.91 -3.32
C ALA A 131 -4.85 -6.35 -4.58
N ALA A 132 -5.28 -5.20 -5.09
CA ALA A 132 -4.66 -4.54 -6.24
C ALA A 132 -3.20 -4.14 -5.97
N SER A 133 -2.85 -3.76 -4.73
CA SER A 133 -1.47 -3.42 -4.38
C SER A 133 -0.52 -4.62 -4.43
N TYR A 134 -0.99 -5.81 -4.04
CA TYR A 134 -0.22 -7.05 -4.16
C TYR A 134 -0.09 -7.51 -5.62
N LEU A 135 -1.15 -7.38 -6.43
CA LEU A 135 -1.09 -7.65 -7.86
C LEU A 135 -0.10 -6.71 -8.56
N ALA A 136 -0.12 -5.44 -8.22
CA ALA A 136 0.82 -4.46 -8.77
C ALA A 136 2.28 -4.78 -8.38
N ALA A 137 2.54 -5.21 -7.15
CA ALA A 137 3.86 -5.68 -6.71
C ALA A 137 4.33 -6.92 -7.50
N ALA A 138 3.39 -7.75 -7.97
CA ALA A 138 3.64 -8.90 -8.85
C ALA A 138 3.65 -8.55 -10.36
N GLY A 139 3.63 -7.24 -10.71
CA GLY A 139 3.71 -6.76 -12.09
C GLY A 139 2.35 -6.53 -12.78
N GLU A 140 1.23 -6.65 -12.08
CA GLU A 140 -0.13 -6.54 -12.62
C GLU A 140 -0.81 -5.21 -12.23
N ALA A 141 -0.18 -4.08 -12.57
CA ALA A 141 -0.69 -2.74 -12.23
C ALA A 141 -2.00 -2.36 -12.98
N ASN A 142 -2.38 -3.09 -14.03
CA ASN A 142 -3.62 -2.88 -14.79
C ASN A 142 -4.89 -2.97 -13.91
N TYR A 143 -4.89 -3.75 -12.85
CA TYR A 143 -6.01 -3.80 -11.90
C TYR A 143 -6.21 -2.47 -11.18
N ALA A 144 -5.14 -1.79 -10.80
CA ALA A 144 -5.23 -0.45 -10.23
C ALA A 144 -5.72 0.60 -11.25
N LYS A 145 -5.35 0.47 -12.56
CA LYS A 145 -5.91 1.33 -13.63
C LYS A 145 -7.41 1.18 -13.76
N HIS A 146 -7.92 -0.05 -13.71
CA HIS A 146 -9.36 -0.29 -13.73
C HIS A 146 -10.06 0.31 -12.51
N ILE A 147 -9.51 0.11 -11.30
CA ILE A 147 -10.08 0.72 -10.09
C ILE A 147 -10.12 2.25 -10.21
N PHE A 148 -9.04 2.87 -10.68
CA PHE A 148 -8.99 4.33 -10.87
C PHE A 148 -10.05 4.82 -11.86
N ALA A 149 -10.21 4.12 -12.97
CA ALA A 149 -11.17 4.49 -14.02
C ALA A 149 -12.64 4.34 -13.58
N GLU A 150 -12.93 3.35 -12.74
CA GLU A 150 -14.29 3.06 -12.23
C GLU A 150 -14.65 3.84 -10.96
N ALA A 151 -13.66 4.45 -10.29
CA ALA A 151 -13.84 5.05 -8.98
C ALA A 151 -14.83 6.23 -8.98
N ASP A 152 -15.89 6.10 -8.23
CA ASP A 152 -16.86 7.16 -7.93
C ASP A 152 -16.58 7.88 -6.58
N ASN A 153 -15.52 7.48 -5.89
CA ASN A 153 -15.16 7.94 -4.56
C ASN A 153 -13.66 8.23 -4.42
N MET A 154 -13.33 9.11 -3.46
CA MET A 154 -11.95 9.53 -3.21
C MET A 154 -11.05 8.39 -2.73
N THR A 155 -11.58 7.45 -1.93
CA THR A 155 -10.78 6.34 -1.37
C THR A 155 -10.19 5.48 -2.48
N GLU A 156 -11.01 5.05 -3.44
CA GLU A 156 -10.53 4.23 -4.55
C GLU A 156 -9.70 5.05 -5.55
N SER A 157 -10.11 6.28 -5.87
CA SER A 157 -9.35 7.15 -6.79
C SER A 157 -7.93 7.39 -6.30
N ILE A 158 -7.75 7.85 -5.06
CA ILE A 158 -6.42 8.19 -4.54
C ILE A 158 -5.60 6.94 -4.20
N GLY A 159 -6.27 5.87 -3.70
CA GLY A 159 -5.61 4.61 -3.40
C GLY A 159 -5.06 3.92 -4.65
N ALA A 160 -5.86 3.86 -5.71
CA ALA A 160 -5.42 3.33 -7.00
C ALA A 160 -4.30 4.18 -7.63
N LEU A 161 -4.41 5.52 -7.55
CA LEU A 161 -3.34 6.41 -7.98
C LEU A 161 -2.01 6.12 -7.25
N GLY A 162 -2.04 5.98 -5.92
CA GLY A 162 -0.84 5.63 -5.15
C GLY A 162 -0.19 4.32 -5.60
N ILE A 163 -1.01 3.28 -5.86
CA ILE A 163 -0.54 2.00 -6.39
C ILE A 163 0.14 2.19 -7.76
N LEU A 164 -0.46 2.96 -8.65
CA LEU A 164 0.05 3.21 -9.99
C LEU A 164 1.36 4.00 -9.97
N ILE A 165 1.46 5.03 -9.14
CA ILE A 165 2.71 5.81 -8.98
C ILE A 165 3.83 4.90 -8.47
N LYS A 166 3.55 4.07 -7.46
CA LYS A 166 4.52 3.10 -6.93
C LYS A 166 4.98 2.09 -7.99
N SER A 167 4.11 1.72 -8.92
CA SER A 167 4.44 0.81 -10.03
C SER A 167 5.17 1.49 -11.20
N GLY A 168 5.33 2.82 -11.18
CA GLY A 168 5.93 3.59 -12.27
C GLY A 168 4.99 3.79 -13.49
N ASP A 169 3.69 3.58 -13.33
CA ASP A 169 2.70 3.45 -14.42
C ASP A 169 1.56 4.48 -14.29
N GLY A 170 1.71 5.49 -13.42
CA GLY A 170 0.63 6.38 -12.99
C GLY A 170 0.62 7.79 -13.56
N ASP A 171 1.49 8.16 -14.49
CA ASP A 171 1.64 9.55 -14.97
C ASP A 171 0.35 10.10 -15.60
N ARG A 172 -0.35 9.28 -16.37
CA ARG A 172 -1.62 9.65 -17.01
C ARG A 172 -2.72 9.88 -15.97
N GLU A 173 -2.85 8.96 -15.03
CA GLU A 173 -3.86 9.00 -13.96
C GLU A 173 -3.56 10.14 -12.98
N ALA A 174 -2.28 10.45 -12.72
CA ALA A 174 -1.87 11.61 -11.95
C ALA A 174 -2.32 12.93 -12.60
N SER A 175 -2.13 13.06 -13.93
CA SER A 175 -2.58 14.22 -14.68
C SER A 175 -4.10 14.34 -14.69
N GLN A 176 -4.83 13.24 -14.90
CA GLN A 176 -6.29 13.20 -14.85
C GLN A 176 -6.84 13.60 -13.48
N PHE A 177 -6.22 13.10 -12.41
CA PHE A 177 -6.59 13.44 -11.04
C PHE A 177 -6.33 14.92 -10.76
N PHE A 178 -5.18 15.45 -11.14
CA PHE A 178 -4.84 16.85 -11.01
C PHE A 178 -5.87 17.75 -11.73
N ASP A 179 -6.14 17.50 -13.00
CA ASP A 179 -7.08 18.29 -13.79
C ASP A 179 -8.49 18.31 -13.19
N ARG A 180 -8.92 17.22 -12.62
CA ARG A 180 -10.23 17.09 -11.97
C ARG A 180 -10.29 17.87 -10.64
N TRP A 181 -9.20 17.90 -9.87
CA TRP A 181 -9.23 18.33 -8.47
C TRP A 181 -8.36 19.54 -8.13
N LYS A 182 -7.63 20.12 -9.08
CA LYS A 182 -6.70 21.23 -8.82
C LYS A 182 -7.36 22.47 -8.20
N SER A 183 -8.67 22.63 -8.33
CA SER A 183 -9.43 23.71 -7.71
C SER A 183 -9.84 23.46 -6.25
N ASP A 184 -9.74 22.21 -5.76
CA ASP A 184 -9.98 21.87 -4.35
C ASP A 184 -8.66 21.78 -3.59
N PRO A 185 -8.38 22.70 -2.65
CA PRO A 185 -7.07 22.75 -1.98
C PRO A 185 -6.74 21.51 -1.17
N ASN A 186 -7.74 20.88 -0.53
CA ASN A 186 -7.52 19.71 0.31
C ASN A 186 -7.23 18.45 -0.53
N THR A 187 -7.93 18.32 -1.64
CA THR A 187 -7.72 17.20 -2.56
C THR A 187 -6.41 17.37 -3.32
N LEU A 188 -6.04 18.60 -3.65
CA LEU A 188 -4.74 18.90 -4.26
C LEU A 188 -3.57 18.58 -3.29
N ASP A 189 -3.70 18.86 -1.99
CA ASP A 189 -2.70 18.45 -1.00
C ASP A 189 -2.54 16.92 -0.93
N LYS A 190 -3.64 16.17 -1.07
CA LYS A 190 -3.57 14.69 -1.18
C LYS A 190 -2.83 14.25 -2.44
N TRP A 191 -3.06 14.90 -3.57
CA TRP A 191 -2.36 14.61 -4.82
C TRP A 191 -0.85 14.80 -4.67
N PHE A 192 -0.39 15.94 -4.14
CA PHE A 192 1.02 16.18 -3.86
C PHE A 192 1.62 15.08 -2.96
N SER A 193 0.96 14.79 -1.84
CA SER A 193 1.43 13.75 -0.91
C SER A 193 1.49 12.39 -1.57
N THR A 194 0.48 12.02 -2.36
CA THR A 194 0.40 10.70 -3.00
C THR A 194 1.52 10.50 -4.01
N LEU A 195 1.81 11.51 -4.85
CA LEU A 195 2.87 11.41 -5.84
C LEU A 195 4.25 11.23 -5.19
N ILE A 196 4.52 11.99 -4.13
CA ILE A 196 5.83 11.98 -3.48
C ILE A 196 6.00 10.73 -2.61
N ALA A 197 5.00 10.39 -1.78
CA ALA A 197 5.09 9.24 -0.87
C ALA A 197 5.11 7.87 -1.58
N ASN A 198 4.71 7.82 -2.85
CA ASN A 198 4.74 6.60 -3.65
C ASN A 198 5.75 6.64 -4.80
N ALA A 199 6.53 7.70 -4.94
CA ALA A 199 7.65 7.74 -5.88
C ALA A 199 8.73 6.75 -5.44
N SER A 200 9.49 6.20 -6.41
CA SER A 200 10.64 5.39 -6.04
C SER A 200 11.68 6.23 -5.30
N PRO A 201 12.50 5.62 -4.41
CA PRO A 201 13.50 6.34 -3.63
C PRO A 201 14.41 7.24 -4.48
N GLU A 202 14.78 6.78 -5.69
CA GLU A 202 15.64 7.52 -6.61
C GLU A 202 14.94 8.75 -7.21
N ARG A 203 13.62 8.72 -7.31
CA ARG A 203 12.83 9.79 -7.93
C ARG A 203 12.18 10.75 -6.94
N ALA A 204 11.98 10.34 -5.68
CA ALA A 204 11.21 11.09 -4.70
C ALA A 204 11.66 12.56 -4.56
N ALA A 205 12.96 12.81 -4.46
CA ALA A 205 13.51 14.17 -4.37
C ALA A 205 13.28 14.99 -5.65
N THR A 206 13.36 14.36 -6.83
CA THR A 206 13.10 15.02 -8.11
C THR A 206 11.62 15.38 -8.22
N VAL A 207 10.72 14.44 -7.94
CA VAL A 207 9.28 14.67 -7.93
C VAL A 207 8.91 15.80 -6.95
N ALA A 208 9.45 15.77 -5.73
CA ALA A 208 9.19 16.84 -4.76
C ALA A 208 9.64 18.23 -5.26
N ARG A 209 10.80 18.32 -5.93
CA ARG A 209 11.28 19.57 -6.54
C ARG A 209 10.34 20.04 -7.64
N GLU A 210 9.98 19.17 -8.57
CA GLU A 210 9.02 19.48 -9.64
C GLU A 210 7.69 19.99 -9.08
N MET A 211 7.19 19.38 -7.99
CA MET A 211 5.98 19.82 -7.32
C MET A 211 6.09 21.23 -6.72
N THR A 212 7.28 21.64 -6.25
CA THR A 212 7.48 23.00 -5.72
C THR A 212 7.54 24.09 -6.81
N GLU A 213 7.74 23.71 -8.07
CA GLU A 213 7.78 24.60 -9.23
C GLU A 213 6.39 24.85 -9.83
N LEU A 214 5.37 24.09 -9.43
CA LEU A 214 4.01 24.26 -9.93
C LEU A 214 3.38 25.56 -9.41
N PRO A 215 2.56 26.26 -10.24
CA PRO A 215 1.84 27.47 -9.82
C PRO A 215 0.93 27.26 -8.61
N GLU A 216 0.44 26.04 -8.44
CA GLU A 216 -0.45 25.63 -7.34
C GLU A 216 0.30 25.44 -6.02
N PHE A 217 1.63 25.34 -6.04
CA PHE A 217 2.43 25.23 -4.83
C PHE A 217 2.66 26.63 -4.20
N THR A 218 2.64 26.67 -2.88
CA THR A 218 3.04 27.86 -2.12
C THR A 218 3.62 27.48 -0.76
N TRP A 219 4.77 28.07 -0.42
CA TRP A 219 5.43 27.92 0.87
C TRP A 219 4.64 28.50 2.05
N LYS A 220 3.67 29.38 1.76
CA LYS A 220 2.88 30.09 2.77
C LYS A 220 1.74 29.26 3.34
N THR A 221 1.35 28.17 2.67
CA THR A 221 0.26 27.29 3.12
C THR A 221 0.85 26.09 3.87
N PRO A 222 0.67 25.99 5.21
CA PRO A 222 1.30 24.93 6.00
C PRO A 222 0.95 23.51 5.53
N ASN A 223 -0.29 23.27 5.12
CA ASN A 223 -0.71 21.95 4.63
C ASN A 223 -0.03 21.60 3.31
N ARG A 224 0.09 22.56 2.38
CA ARG A 224 0.78 22.37 1.11
C ARG A 224 2.27 22.07 1.32
N PHE A 225 2.90 22.81 2.22
CA PHE A 225 4.29 22.54 2.64
C PHE A 225 4.45 21.11 3.19
N ARG A 226 3.55 20.71 4.12
CA ARG A 226 3.59 19.35 4.68
C ARG A 226 3.31 18.27 3.64
N ALA A 227 2.39 18.53 2.70
CA ALA A 227 2.07 17.62 1.62
C ALA A 227 3.27 17.31 0.72
N VAL A 228 4.19 18.28 0.53
CA VAL A 228 5.39 18.09 -0.29
C VAL A 228 6.57 17.65 0.59
N ILE A 229 6.99 18.50 1.52
CA ILE A 229 8.24 18.26 2.27
C ILE A 229 8.05 17.16 3.32
N GLY A 230 6.90 17.10 3.98
CA GLY A 230 6.59 16.03 4.94
C GLY A 230 6.51 14.66 4.28
N SER A 231 5.93 14.58 3.08
CA SER A 231 5.88 13.32 2.34
C SER A 231 7.25 12.88 1.83
N LEU A 232 8.10 13.81 1.42
CA LEU A 232 9.48 13.51 1.04
C LEU A 232 10.31 12.99 2.23
N SER A 233 10.09 13.56 3.42
CA SER A 233 10.80 13.11 4.64
C SER A 233 10.36 11.73 5.13
N GLY A 234 9.22 11.23 4.68
CA GLY A 234 8.67 9.92 5.04
C GLY A 234 8.76 8.86 3.92
N ASN A 235 9.34 9.23 2.79
CA ASN A 235 9.54 8.32 1.65
C ASN A 235 10.80 7.46 1.84
#